data_8a7776efcec1c9de97016b0cc0044861
#
_entry.id   8a7776efcec1c9de97016b0cc0044861
#
_cell.length_a   1.000
_cell.length_b   1.000
_cell.length_c   1.000
_cell.angle_alpha   90.00
_cell.angle_beta   90.00
_cell.angle_gamma   90.00
#
_symmetry.space_group_name_H-M   'P 1'
#
loop_
_entity.id
_entity.type
_entity.pdbx_description
1 polymer ?
#
loop_
_entity_poly.entity_id
_entity_poly.type
_entity_poly.pdbx_seq_one_letter_code
_entity_poly.pdbx_strand_id
1 'polypeptide(L)'
;MPVFHFTLHAYRSWPADHPDGYCRRGIKGVLPADPVVARQWDRHARALPVAFDRLCALRIIEVARKLALERQWRLHGIAVTAQHIHAVLSWRGREPPETVKQYLKGRTSRELSAAVLHHPGKKFSRGALAVQVRDQAHLRRLLEEYLPGHCGEFWREGMAESVTITKSTPCRGSSQRQHRDLSR
;
A
#
# COMPACT_ATOMS: atom_id res chain seq x y z
N MET A 1 -1.84 -22.91 0.25
CA MET A 1 -1.96 -21.70 -0.61
C MET A 1 -1.24 -20.57 0.10
N PRO A 2 -0.16 -20.03 -0.45
CA PRO A 2 0.59 -18.98 0.22
C PRO A 2 -0.25 -17.70 0.30
N VAL A 3 -0.13 -16.99 1.40
CA VAL A 3 -0.76 -15.69 1.65
C VAL A 3 0.35 -14.63 1.69
N PHE A 4 0.12 -13.49 1.05
CA PHE A 4 1.06 -12.38 1.03
C PHE A 4 0.40 -11.08 1.47
N HIS A 5 1.15 -10.30 2.23
CA HIS A 5 0.84 -8.92 2.55
C HIS A 5 1.64 -8.01 1.62
N PHE A 6 0.93 -7.19 0.83
CA PHE A 6 1.50 -6.21 -0.09
C PHE A 6 1.39 -4.81 0.50
N THR A 7 2.46 -4.03 0.38
CA THR A 7 2.46 -2.59 0.67
C THR A 7 2.82 -1.83 -0.59
N LEU A 8 1.93 -0.98 -1.08
CA LEU A 8 2.11 -0.14 -2.27
C LEU A 8 2.08 1.32 -1.85
N HIS A 9 3.11 2.07 -2.15
CA HIS A 9 3.18 3.50 -1.82
C HIS A 9 2.67 4.35 -2.98
N ALA A 10 1.88 5.37 -2.67
CA ALA A 10 1.53 6.42 -3.62
C ALA A 10 2.81 7.11 -4.15
N TYR A 11 2.74 7.68 -5.34
CA TYR A 11 3.90 8.30 -5.95
C TYR A 11 4.39 9.48 -5.11
N ARG A 12 5.67 9.41 -4.69
CA ARG A 12 6.33 10.44 -3.86
C ARG A 12 5.66 10.73 -2.51
N SER A 13 4.88 9.80 -1.97
CA SER A 13 4.25 9.94 -0.66
C SER A 13 5.22 9.84 0.52
N TRP A 14 6.47 9.42 0.28
CA TRP A 14 7.52 9.27 1.29
C TRP A 14 8.78 9.99 0.85
N PRO A 15 8.90 11.31 1.13
CA PRO A 15 10.05 12.11 0.75
C PRO A 15 11.27 11.80 1.62
N ALA A 16 12.45 12.25 1.19
CA ALA A 16 13.68 11.96 1.90
C ALA A 16 13.85 12.74 3.22
N ASP A 17 13.10 13.81 3.43
CA ASP A 17 13.03 14.58 4.66
C ASP A 17 11.93 14.11 5.62
N HIS A 18 11.32 12.95 5.37
CA HIS A 18 10.32 12.39 6.27
C HIS A 18 10.92 12.17 7.67
N PRO A 19 10.21 12.55 8.78
CA PRO A 19 10.73 12.43 10.14
C PRO A 19 11.20 11.04 10.54
N ASP A 20 10.56 9.99 10.02
CA ASP A 20 10.94 8.59 10.26
C ASP A 20 12.08 8.12 9.34
N GLY A 21 12.69 9.02 8.58
CA GLY A 21 13.75 8.72 7.62
C GLY A 21 13.24 8.23 6.27
N TYR A 22 14.14 7.78 5.41
CA TYR A 22 13.82 7.33 4.05
C TYR A 22 14.63 6.11 3.60
N CYS A 23 14.15 5.43 2.58
CA CYS A 23 14.85 4.31 1.96
C CYS A 23 15.46 4.73 0.61
N ARG A 24 16.70 4.34 0.36
CA ARG A 24 17.39 4.56 -0.91
C ARG A 24 17.72 3.24 -1.58
N ARG A 25 17.49 3.16 -2.89
CA ARG A 25 17.82 1.96 -3.66
C ARG A 25 19.31 1.60 -3.51
N GLY A 26 19.58 0.34 -3.23
CA GLY A 26 20.94 -0.20 -3.04
C GLY A 26 21.49 -0.01 -1.62
N ILE A 27 20.79 0.67 -0.73
CA ILE A 27 21.17 0.82 0.67
C ILE A 27 20.17 0.06 1.54
N LYS A 28 20.66 -0.84 2.39
CA LYS A 28 19.82 -1.56 3.36
C LYS A 28 19.48 -0.64 4.52
N GLY A 29 18.21 -0.69 4.95
CA GLY A 29 17.72 0.03 6.12
C GLY A 29 17.13 1.39 5.80
N VAL A 30 16.82 2.11 6.85
CA VAL A 30 16.25 3.46 6.82
C VAL A 30 17.38 4.45 7.08
N LEU A 31 17.54 5.41 6.19
CA LEU A 31 18.46 6.53 6.34
C LEU A 31 17.78 7.64 7.16
N PRO A 32 18.53 8.44 7.90
CA PRO A 32 18.00 9.63 8.58
C PRO A 32 17.37 10.60 7.56
N ALA A 33 16.40 11.41 8.02
CA ALA A 33 15.80 12.46 7.22
C ALA A 33 16.88 13.40 6.61
N ASP A 34 16.77 13.65 5.31
CA ASP A 34 17.74 14.46 4.55
C ASP A 34 17.01 15.49 3.65
N PRO A 35 16.89 16.75 4.12
CA PRO A 35 16.25 17.82 3.33
C PRO A 35 17.00 18.18 2.03
N VAL A 36 18.30 17.91 1.94
CA VAL A 36 19.08 18.18 0.74
C VAL A 36 18.70 17.19 -0.35
N VAL A 37 18.66 15.90 0.02
CA VAL A 37 18.22 14.83 -0.88
C VAL A 37 16.76 15.03 -1.27
N ALA A 38 15.89 15.44 -0.36
CA ALA A 38 14.49 15.73 -0.67
C ALA A 38 14.37 16.81 -1.75
N ARG A 39 15.06 17.95 -1.58
CA ARG A 39 15.10 19.02 -2.60
C ARG A 39 15.69 18.56 -3.94
N GLN A 40 16.67 17.68 -3.95
CA GLN A 40 17.19 17.09 -5.18
C GLN A 40 16.15 16.23 -5.89
N TRP A 41 15.44 15.39 -5.14
CA TRP A 41 14.35 14.57 -5.69
C TRP A 41 13.22 15.43 -6.25
N ASP A 42 12.90 16.55 -5.59
CA ASP A 42 11.87 17.49 -6.04
C ASP A 42 12.24 18.13 -7.38
N ARG A 43 13.49 18.60 -7.52
CA ARG A 43 13.99 19.20 -8.77
C ARG A 43 13.97 18.22 -9.95
N HIS A 44 14.17 16.94 -9.71
CA HIS A 44 14.16 15.90 -10.76
C HIS A 44 12.79 15.19 -10.90
N ALA A 45 11.81 15.61 -10.15
CA ALA A 45 10.48 15.01 -10.20
C ALA A 45 9.74 15.39 -11.48
N ARG A 46 9.18 14.39 -12.16
CA ARG A 46 8.40 14.56 -13.40
C ARG A 46 6.92 14.79 -13.15
N ALA A 47 6.46 14.69 -11.91
CA ALA A 47 5.07 14.85 -11.51
C ALA A 47 4.97 15.21 -10.03
N LEU A 48 3.85 15.80 -9.63
CA LEU A 48 3.53 16.11 -8.25
C LEU A 48 3.36 14.84 -7.41
N PRO A 49 3.53 14.91 -6.08
CA PRO A 49 3.17 13.82 -5.17
C PRO A 49 1.70 13.44 -5.32
N VAL A 50 1.41 12.15 -5.16
CA VAL A 50 0.05 11.63 -5.18
C VAL A 50 -0.39 11.35 -3.75
N ALA A 51 -1.57 11.84 -3.39
CA ALA A 51 -2.30 11.44 -2.20
C ALA A 51 -3.65 10.84 -2.63
N PHE A 52 -4.04 9.75 -1.99
CA PHE A 52 -5.35 9.14 -2.23
C PHE A 52 -6.36 9.78 -1.28
N ASP A 53 -7.32 10.50 -1.84
CA ASP A 53 -8.51 10.93 -1.11
C ASP A 53 -9.49 9.76 -0.89
N ARG A 54 -10.61 10.03 -0.24
CA ARG A 54 -11.61 9.01 0.05
C ARG A 54 -12.16 8.34 -1.21
N LEU A 55 -12.43 9.11 -2.26
CA LEU A 55 -12.97 8.56 -3.52
C LEU A 55 -11.95 7.65 -4.20
N CYS A 56 -10.69 8.05 -4.23
CA CYS A 56 -9.58 7.22 -4.67
C CYS A 56 -9.49 5.92 -3.86
N ALA A 57 -9.59 6.01 -2.53
CA ALA A 57 -9.47 4.86 -1.64
C ALA A 57 -10.61 3.85 -1.87
N LEU A 58 -11.85 4.31 -1.97
CA LEU A 58 -13.01 3.48 -2.29
C LEU A 58 -12.85 2.81 -3.67
N ARG A 59 -12.40 3.55 -4.68
CA ARG A 59 -12.15 3.02 -6.01
C ARG A 59 -11.05 1.97 -6.01
N ILE A 60 -9.98 2.19 -5.26
CA ILE A 60 -8.88 1.22 -5.10
C ILE A 60 -9.40 -0.10 -4.51
N ILE A 61 -10.23 -0.04 -3.47
CA ILE A 61 -10.83 -1.22 -2.85
C ILE A 61 -11.71 -1.97 -3.85
N GLU A 62 -12.58 -1.26 -4.56
CA GLU A 62 -13.44 -1.84 -5.59
C GLU A 62 -12.62 -2.56 -6.69
N VAL A 63 -11.58 -1.90 -7.19
CA VAL A 63 -10.69 -2.44 -8.22
C VAL A 63 -9.96 -3.69 -7.72
N ALA A 64 -9.47 -3.67 -6.48
CA ALA A 64 -8.79 -4.82 -5.90
C ALA A 64 -9.73 -6.02 -5.74
N ARG A 65 -10.97 -5.79 -5.30
CA ARG A 65 -12.01 -6.83 -5.21
C ARG A 65 -12.35 -7.43 -6.57
N LYS A 66 -12.61 -6.59 -7.59
CA LYS A 66 -12.88 -7.03 -8.96
C LYS A 66 -11.72 -7.82 -9.55
N LEU A 67 -10.49 -7.31 -9.40
CA LEU A 67 -9.29 -7.99 -9.88
C LEU A 67 -9.10 -9.36 -9.21
N ALA A 68 -9.36 -9.45 -7.92
CA ALA A 68 -9.27 -10.72 -7.18
C ALA A 68 -10.27 -11.74 -7.74
N LEU A 69 -11.50 -11.35 -8.02
CA LEU A 69 -12.51 -12.22 -8.67
C LEU A 69 -12.08 -12.64 -10.07
N GLU A 70 -11.68 -11.70 -10.94
CA GLU A 70 -11.25 -11.94 -12.33
C GLU A 70 -10.05 -12.91 -12.39
N ARG A 71 -9.15 -12.85 -11.41
CA ARG A 71 -7.94 -13.65 -11.33
C ARG A 71 -8.06 -14.92 -10.48
N GLN A 72 -9.22 -15.17 -9.91
CA GLN A 72 -9.44 -16.26 -8.96
C GLN A 72 -8.47 -16.18 -7.75
N TRP A 73 -8.13 -14.98 -7.36
CA TRP A 73 -7.41 -14.70 -6.12
C TRP A 73 -8.40 -14.49 -4.98
N ARG A 74 -7.93 -14.69 -3.76
CA ARG A 74 -8.69 -14.37 -2.56
C ARG A 74 -8.10 -13.11 -1.93
N LEU A 75 -8.88 -12.04 -1.90
CA LEU A 75 -8.55 -10.82 -1.16
C LEU A 75 -9.08 -10.98 0.26
N HIS A 76 -8.20 -11.18 1.23
CA HIS A 76 -8.56 -11.33 2.64
C HIS A 76 -8.88 -9.99 3.29
N GLY A 77 -8.17 -8.93 2.93
CA GLY A 77 -8.42 -7.59 3.42
C GLY A 77 -7.54 -6.56 2.72
N ILE A 78 -7.97 -5.30 2.79
CA ILE A 78 -7.27 -4.17 2.21
C ILE A 78 -7.52 -2.92 3.06
N ALA A 79 -6.47 -2.14 3.30
CA ALA A 79 -6.55 -0.81 3.89
C ALA A 79 -5.89 0.19 2.95
N VAL A 80 -6.54 1.33 2.72
CA VAL A 80 -6.07 2.40 1.85
C VAL A 80 -6.01 3.69 2.64
N THR A 81 -4.79 4.21 2.81
CA THR A 81 -4.53 5.52 3.41
C THR A 81 -4.26 6.56 2.32
N ALA A 82 -4.07 7.81 2.69
CA ALA A 82 -3.67 8.84 1.74
C ALA A 82 -2.32 8.54 1.04
N GLN A 83 -1.45 7.74 1.67
CA GLN A 83 -0.07 7.55 1.22
C GLN A 83 0.25 6.14 0.72
N HIS A 84 -0.51 5.13 1.14
CA HIS A 84 -0.20 3.74 0.80
C HIS A 84 -1.43 2.83 0.88
N ILE A 85 -1.26 1.66 0.26
CA ILE A 85 -2.23 0.57 0.25
C ILE A 85 -1.58 -0.63 0.92
N HIS A 86 -2.29 -1.26 1.84
CA HIS A 86 -1.98 -2.57 2.37
C HIS A 86 -3.03 -3.57 1.89
N ALA A 87 -2.61 -4.62 1.20
CA ALA A 87 -3.52 -5.66 0.71
C ALA A 87 -3.01 -7.05 1.11
N VAL A 88 -3.89 -7.89 1.63
CA VAL A 88 -3.60 -9.28 1.97
C VAL A 88 -4.31 -10.19 0.98
N LEU A 89 -3.51 -10.90 0.17
CA LEU A 89 -3.97 -11.71 -0.95
C LEU A 89 -3.40 -13.12 -0.90
N SER A 90 -4.16 -14.08 -1.41
CA SER A 90 -3.68 -15.43 -1.70
C SER A 90 -4.22 -15.93 -3.02
N TRP A 91 -3.50 -16.88 -3.66
CA TRP A 91 -3.87 -17.47 -4.95
C TRP A 91 -3.34 -18.89 -5.08
N ARG A 92 -3.94 -19.67 -5.97
CA ARG A 92 -3.57 -21.08 -6.21
C ARG A 92 -2.54 -21.26 -7.34
N GLY A 93 -2.39 -20.25 -8.20
CA GLY A 93 -1.48 -20.30 -9.36
C GLY A 93 0.00 -20.26 -8.97
N ARG A 94 0.87 -20.45 -9.97
CA ARG A 94 2.33 -20.36 -9.84
C ARG A 94 2.86 -18.94 -10.02
N GLU A 95 2.00 -17.95 -10.09
CA GLU A 95 2.38 -16.55 -10.27
C GLU A 95 3.26 -16.08 -9.10
N PRO A 96 4.43 -15.50 -9.36
CA PRO A 96 5.25 -14.94 -8.31
C PRO A 96 4.58 -13.70 -7.71
N PRO A 97 4.83 -13.37 -6.43
CA PRO A 97 4.25 -12.21 -5.76
C PRO A 97 4.48 -10.89 -6.50
N GLU A 98 5.63 -10.77 -7.18
CA GLU A 98 5.95 -9.61 -8.02
C GLU A 98 4.96 -9.39 -9.16
N THR A 99 4.51 -10.47 -9.80
CA THR A 99 3.52 -10.43 -10.88
C THR A 99 2.16 -9.98 -10.33
N VAL A 100 1.71 -10.56 -9.22
CA VAL A 100 0.46 -10.18 -8.53
C VAL A 100 0.48 -8.70 -8.16
N LYS A 101 1.59 -8.24 -7.58
CA LYS A 101 1.84 -6.84 -7.27
C LYS A 101 1.75 -5.93 -8.49
N GLN A 102 2.34 -6.33 -9.61
CA GLN A 102 2.30 -5.56 -10.86
C GLN A 102 0.87 -5.46 -11.42
N TYR A 103 0.10 -6.54 -11.38
CA TYR A 103 -1.30 -6.51 -11.78
C TYR A 103 -2.11 -5.57 -10.91
N LEU A 104 -1.97 -5.64 -9.59
CA LEU A 104 -2.66 -4.76 -8.66
C LEU A 104 -2.32 -3.29 -8.93
N LYS A 105 -1.03 -2.94 -9.03
CA LYS A 105 -0.59 -1.57 -9.36
C LYS A 105 -1.09 -1.10 -10.71
N GLY A 106 -0.92 -1.92 -11.74
CA GLY A 106 -1.27 -1.57 -13.12
C GLY A 106 -2.77 -1.36 -13.29
N ARG A 107 -3.60 -2.26 -12.76
CA ARG A 107 -5.06 -2.12 -12.82
C ARG A 107 -5.54 -0.90 -12.05
N THR A 108 -5.08 -0.75 -10.81
CA THR A 108 -5.43 0.41 -9.97
C THR A 108 -5.00 1.73 -10.62
N SER A 109 -3.77 1.80 -11.17
CA SER A 109 -3.32 3.02 -11.87
C SER A 109 -4.22 3.41 -13.04
N ARG A 110 -4.63 2.45 -13.87
CA ARG A 110 -5.52 2.72 -15.02
C ARG A 110 -6.87 3.21 -14.57
N GLU A 111 -7.47 2.54 -13.60
CA GLU A 111 -8.80 2.90 -13.09
C GLU A 111 -8.82 4.26 -12.38
N LEU A 112 -7.79 4.57 -11.61
CA LEU A 112 -7.66 5.89 -10.99
C LEU A 112 -7.49 6.99 -12.04
N SER A 113 -6.73 6.75 -13.12
CA SER A 113 -6.55 7.72 -14.20
C SER A 113 -7.82 7.96 -14.98
N ALA A 114 -8.64 6.93 -15.19
CA ALA A 114 -9.88 7.04 -15.93
C ALA A 114 -11.02 7.69 -15.15
N ALA A 115 -11.12 7.43 -13.85
CA ALA A 115 -12.32 7.72 -13.07
C ALA A 115 -12.19 8.88 -12.07
N VAL A 116 -11.02 9.12 -11.47
CA VAL A 116 -10.92 9.96 -10.26
C VAL A 116 -9.74 10.92 -10.28
N LEU A 117 -8.57 10.49 -10.70
CA LEU A 117 -7.36 11.30 -10.65
C LEU A 117 -7.02 11.85 -12.03
N HIS A 118 -7.36 13.09 -12.29
CA HIS A 118 -6.85 13.85 -13.46
C HIS A 118 -5.35 14.19 -13.35
N HIS A 119 -4.59 13.36 -12.62
CA HIS A 119 -3.16 13.55 -12.42
C HIS A 119 -2.38 12.87 -13.55
N PRO A 120 -1.70 13.61 -14.44
CA PRO A 120 -0.87 13.03 -15.45
C PRO A 120 0.35 12.34 -14.81
N GLY A 121 0.58 11.08 -15.14
CA GLY A 121 1.78 10.35 -14.72
C GLY A 121 1.55 9.23 -13.70
N LYS A 122 2.63 8.89 -12.99
CA LYS A 122 2.67 7.73 -12.10
C LYS A 122 1.82 7.93 -10.87
N LYS A 123 0.99 6.93 -10.53
CA LYS A 123 0.19 6.91 -9.31
C LYS A 123 0.94 6.26 -8.13
N PHE A 124 1.88 5.39 -8.42
CA PHE A 124 2.62 4.63 -7.42
C PHE A 124 4.12 4.81 -7.55
N SER A 125 4.82 4.78 -6.43
CA SER A 125 6.27 4.66 -6.36
C SER A 125 6.75 3.34 -6.97
N ARG A 126 8.02 3.26 -7.42
CA ARG A 126 8.57 2.03 -8.03
C ARG A 126 8.60 0.86 -7.06
N GLY A 127 8.98 1.12 -5.82
CA GLY A 127 9.02 0.12 -4.76
C GLY A 127 7.63 -0.40 -4.40
N ALA A 128 7.58 -1.61 -3.92
CA ALA A 128 6.46 -2.19 -3.21
C ALA A 128 7.00 -3.41 -2.46
N LEU A 129 6.49 -3.64 -1.27
CA LEU A 129 6.87 -4.78 -0.44
C LEU A 129 5.85 -5.90 -0.63
N ALA A 130 6.34 -7.14 -0.71
CA ALA A 130 5.52 -8.34 -0.63
C ALA A 130 6.13 -9.22 0.47
N VAL A 131 5.41 -9.43 1.54
CA VAL A 131 5.83 -10.25 2.68
C VAL A 131 4.93 -11.47 2.77
N GLN A 132 5.51 -12.65 2.79
CA GLN A 132 4.73 -13.88 2.99
C GLN A 132 4.20 -13.93 4.43
N VAL A 133 2.92 -14.20 4.56
CA VAL A 133 2.27 -14.44 5.85
C VAL A 133 2.69 -15.82 6.35
N ARG A 134 3.25 -15.89 7.56
CA ARG A 134 3.89 -17.10 8.08
C ARG A 134 2.90 -18.17 8.52
N ASP A 135 1.86 -17.73 9.22
CA ASP A 135 0.90 -18.61 9.89
C ASP A 135 -0.46 -17.93 10.09
N GLN A 136 -1.41 -18.64 10.65
CA GLN A 136 -2.76 -18.16 10.92
C GLN A 136 -2.80 -17.03 11.97
N ALA A 137 -1.91 -17.06 12.96
CA ALA A 137 -1.84 -16.00 13.98
C ALA A 137 -1.38 -14.68 13.34
N HIS A 138 -0.37 -14.74 12.46
CA HIS A 138 0.09 -13.61 11.67
C HIS A 138 -1.02 -13.06 10.77
N LEU A 139 -1.76 -13.94 10.06
CA LEU A 139 -2.90 -13.52 9.24
C LEU A 139 -3.96 -12.81 10.06
N ARG A 140 -4.35 -13.39 11.20
CA ARG A 140 -5.34 -12.80 12.10
C ARG A 140 -4.90 -11.41 12.57
N ARG A 141 -3.66 -11.26 13.04
CA ARG A 141 -3.12 -9.96 13.45
C ARG A 141 -3.15 -8.92 12.32
N LEU A 142 -2.83 -9.30 11.10
CA LEU A 142 -2.95 -8.41 9.94
C LEU A 142 -4.39 -7.93 9.73
N LEU A 143 -5.37 -8.83 9.78
CA LEU A 143 -6.76 -8.51 9.45
C LEU A 143 -7.52 -7.83 10.59
N GLU A 144 -7.19 -8.13 11.85
CA GLU A 144 -7.94 -7.67 13.02
C GLU A 144 -7.30 -6.46 13.73
N GLU A 145 -5.96 -6.29 13.60
CA GLU A 145 -5.24 -5.23 14.30
C GLU A 145 -4.52 -4.29 13.33
N TYR A 146 -3.70 -4.84 12.44
CA TYR A 146 -2.81 -4.03 11.60
C TYR A 146 -3.57 -3.23 10.54
N LEU A 147 -4.37 -3.87 9.70
CA LEU A 147 -5.13 -3.18 8.65
C LEU A 147 -6.14 -2.18 9.23
N PRO A 148 -6.98 -2.54 10.23
CA PRO A 148 -7.87 -1.57 10.86
C PRO A 148 -7.12 -0.50 11.66
N GLY A 149 -5.86 -0.74 11.98
CA GLY A 149 -4.99 0.25 12.64
C GLY A 149 -4.63 1.46 11.77
N HIS A 150 -4.86 1.43 10.46
CA HIS A 150 -4.54 2.52 9.53
C HIS A 150 -5.72 3.48 9.38
N CYS A 151 -5.40 4.81 9.39
CA CYS A 151 -6.41 5.82 9.06
C CYS A 151 -6.71 5.79 7.56
N GLY A 152 -7.97 5.66 7.18
CA GLY A 152 -8.40 5.59 5.79
C GLY A 152 -9.55 4.63 5.58
N GLU A 153 -9.69 4.13 4.37
CA GLU A 153 -10.73 3.17 4.04
C GLU A 153 -10.23 1.74 4.23
N PHE A 154 -11.05 0.91 4.85
CA PHE A 154 -10.73 -0.48 5.16
C PHE A 154 -11.86 -1.41 4.69
N TRP A 155 -11.48 -2.55 4.14
CA TRP A 155 -12.37 -3.65 3.81
C TRP A 155 -11.71 -5.00 4.12
N ARG A 156 -12.48 -5.96 4.59
CA ARG A 156 -12.06 -7.38 4.70
C ARG A 156 -13.12 -8.31 4.18
N GLU A 157 -12.72 -9.51 3.84
CA GLU A 157 -13.63 -10.57 3.42
C GLU A 157 -14.73 -10.80 4.45
N GLY A 158 -15.97 -10.93 3.98
CA GLY A 158 -17.17 -11.03 4.82
C GLY A 158 -17.86 -9.68 5.10
N MET A 159 -17.22 -8.53 4.81
CA MET A 159 -17.87 -7.24 4.87
C MET A 159 -18.56 -6.92 3.54
N ALA A 160 -19.81 -6.42 3.62
CA ALA A 160 -20.54 -5.97 2.44
C ALA A 160 -19.86 -4.74 1.82
N GLU A 161 -19.49 -3.77 2.65
CA GLU A 161 -18.89 -2.50 2.25
C GLU A 161 -17.61 -2.20 3.03
N SER A 162 -16.80 -1.26 2.52
CA SER A 162 -15.66 -0.71 3.24
C SER A 162 -16.13 0.22 4.36
N VAL A 163 -15.29 0.37 5.38
CA VAL A 163 -15.52 1.32 6.49
C VAL A 163 -14.38 2.34 6.53
N THR A 164 -14.72 3.58 6.86
CA THR A 164 -13.73 4.62 7.11
C THR A 164 -13.19 4.49 8.53
N ILE A 165 -11.89 4.33 8.66
CA ILE A 165 -11.20 4.34 9.95
C ILE A 165 -10.65 5.74 10.19
N THR A 166 -11.21 6.43 11.17
CA THR A 166 -10.71 7.71 11.67
C THR A 166 -10.11 7.50 13.06
N LYS A 167 -8.85 7.87 13.25
CA LYS A 167 -8.28 7.94 14.58
C LYS A 167 -8.35 9.37 15.09
N SER A 168 -8.80 9.53 16.31
CA SER A 168 -8.76 10.80 17.05
C SER A 168 -7.32 11.28 17.35
N THR A 169 -6.33 10.41 17.19
CA THR A 169 -4.90 10.72 17.34
C THR A 169 -4.25 10.85 15.96
N PRO A 170 -3.38 11.84 15.68
CA PRO A 170 -2.68 11.94 14.42
C PRO A 170 -1.96 10.62 14.14
N CYS A 171 -2.19 10.06 12.97
CA CYS A 171 -1.51 8.86 12.51
C CYS A 171 0.00 9.15 12.54
N ARG A 172 0.68 8.72 13.59
CA ARG A 172 2.13 8.62 13.54
C ARG A 172 2.41 7.71 12.38
N GLY A 173 3.15 8.24 11.40
CA GLY A 173 3.50 7.50 10.20
C GLY A 173 3.88 6.10 10.62
N SER A 174 3.27 5.10 10.03
CA SER A 174 3.42 3.68 10.40
C SER A 174 4.89 3.35 10.33
N SER A 175 5.56 3.48 11.48
CA SER A 175 6.99 3.37 11.57
C SER A 175 7.37 1.95 11.18
N GLN A 176 8.41 1.84 10.39
CA GLN A 176 9.06 0.58 10.01
C GLN A 176 9.44 -0.33 11.19
N ARG A 177 9.25 0.12 12.44
CA ARG A 177 9.46 -0.72 13.63
C ARG A 177 8.59 -1.98 13.63
N GLN A 178 7.35 -1.90 13.09
CA GLN A 178 6.48 -3.08 13.02
C GLN A 178 6.91 -4.09 11.93
N HIS A 179 7.67 -3.64 10.91
CA HIS A 179 8.24 -4.56 9.92
C HIS A 179 9.42 -5.39 10.43
N ARG A 180 10.16 -4.93 11.46
CA ARG A 180 11.25 -5.73 12.06
C ARG A 180 10.72 -6.96 12.80
N ASP A 181 9.56 -6.84 13.46
CA ASP A 181 8.94 -7.96 14.18
C ASP A 181 8.21 -8.95 13.25
N LEU A 182 7.90 -8.55 12.02
CA LEU A 182 7.27 -9.42 11.03
C LEU A 182 8.28 -10.25 10.22
N SER A 183 9.60 -9.95 10.32
CA SER A 183 10.68 -10.61 9.55
C SER A 183 11.56 -11.54 10.40
N ARG A 184 11.26 -11.78 11.66
CA ARG A 184 11.92 -12.78 12.51
C ARG A 184 11.11 -14.04 12.66
#